data_e0fe6e4d3859e4634858418465005cd5
#
_entry.id   e0fe6e4d3859e4634858418465005cd5
#
_cell.length_a   1.000
_cell.length_b   1.000
_cell.length_c   1.000
_cell.angle_alpha   90.00
_cell.angle_beta   90.00
_cell.angle_gamma   90.00
#
_symmetry.space_group_name_H-M   'P 1'
#
loop_
_entity.id
_entity.type
_entity.pdbx_description
1 polymer ?
#
loop_
_entity_poly.entity_id
_entity_poly.type
_entity_poly.pdbx_seq_one_letter_code
_entity_poly.pdbx_strand_id
1 'polypeptide(L)'
;MCSIAKDIGIDLGTASVLVYVKGKGVVLNEPSVVAIDKNTGKLLKVGAEAQAMLGRTPGNIVAIRPLREGVISDYDMTERMLREFLHKVVGGFQLFKPRVIICVPSGITEVEERAVVDAGIQAGARRVYLIEEPVAAAIGAGIDISKPDGHMVVDIGGGTSDIAVISLSGVVESASIKVAGDQFNEAIFKYMRRKHNVLVGERTAELMKMQIGCVFPKEQETTIEIKGRCLVTGLPKVINVSSTEMLEAFEEPVERILEAIHGVLERTPPELVADISNNGIVMTGGGSLVDGFDKLIEARTGIHTIVAEDAISCVAEGTGKSLDSLNDMQDGTVNLSRRKQMN
;
A
#
# COMPACT_ATOMS: atom_id res chain seq x y z
N MET A 1 35.22 12.44 0.61
CA MET A 1 34.40 12.15 -0.58
C MET A 1 33.12 12.96 -0.45
N CYS A 2 32.88 13.94 -1.32
CA CYS A 2 31.60 14.66 -1.36
C CYS A 2 30.48 13.67 -1.66
N SER A 3 29.51 13.60 -0.77
CA SER A 3 28.29 12.79 -1.00
C SER A 3 27.56 13.36 -2.21
N ILE A 4 27.60 12.64 -3.33
CA ILE A 4 26.74 12.90 -4.48
C ILE A 4 25.29 12.81 -3.98
N ALA A 5 24.41 13.69 -4.47
CA ALA A 5 22.99 13.68 -4.09
C ALA A 5 22.45 12.25 -4.21
N LYS A 6 21.80 11.77 -3.15
CA LYS A 6 21.18 10.43 -3.16
C LYS A 6 19.91 10.48 -4.01
N ASP A 7 19.69 9.46 -4.83
CA ASP A 7 18.40 9.23 -5.47
C ASP A 7 17.59 8.30 -4.57
N ILE A 8 16.32 8.63 -4.34
CA ILE A 8 15.45 7.98 -3.35
C ILE A 8 14.14 7.59 -4.01
N GLY A 9 13.71 6.35 -3.80
CA GLY A 9 12.36 5.89 -4.08
C GLY A 9 11.54 5.88 -2.80
N ILE A 10 10.29 6.33 -2.87
CA ILE A 10 9.35 6.33 -1.74
C ILE A 10 8.07 5.64 -2.17
N ASP A 11 7.72 4.57 -1.47
CA ASP A 11 6.36 4.04 -1.44
C ASP A 11 5.62 4.79 -0.32
N LEU A 12 4.68 5.66 -0.73
CA LEU A 12 3.91 6.51 0.17
C LEU A 12 2.53 5.90 0.43
N GLY A 13 2.52 4.73 1.07
CA GLY A 13 1.29 3.98 1.30
C GLY A 13 0.43 4.49 2.46
N THR A 14 -0.86 4.14 2.45
CA THR A 14 -1.83 4.46 3.52
C THR A 14 -1.44 3.83 4.85
N ALA A 15 -0.93 2.60 4.85
CA ALA A 15 -0.58 1.86 6.06
C ALA A 15 0.88 2.10 6.48
N SER A 16 1.80 2.14 5.52
CA SER A 16 3.25 2.27 5.75
C SER A 16 3.92 3.10 4.66
N VAL A 17 5.03 3.71 5.02
CA VAL A 17 5.96 4.37 4.09
C VAL A 17 7.24 3.55 4.04
N LEU A 18 7.60 3.11 2.83
CA LEU A 18 8.88 2.47 2.58
C LEU A 18 9.80 3.41 1.80
N VAL A 19 11.06 3.45 2.17
CA VAL A 19 12.05 4.30 1.50
C VAL A 19 13.21 3.45 1.00
N TYR A 20 13.41 3.50 -0.30
CA TYR A 20 14.53 2.90 -1.01
C TYR A 20 15.60 3.94 -1.31
N VAL A 21 16.86 3.60 -1.07
CA VAL A 21 18.00 4.43 -1.46
C VAL A 21 18.81 3.70 -2.53
N LYS A 22 19.09 4.38 -3.64
CA LYS A 22 19.89 3.83 -4.74
C LYS A 22 21.21 3.27 -4.22
N GLY A 23 21.46 1.98 -4.51
CA GLY A 23 22.65 1.25 -4.09
C GLY A 23 22.63 0.72 -2.65
N LYS A 24 21.52 0.89 -1.91
CA LYS A 24 21.36 0.38 -0.54
C LYS A 24 20.11 -0.49 -0.34
N GLY A 25 19.14 -0.48 -1.27
CA GLY A 25 17.86 -1.13 -1.11
C GLY A 25 16.88 -0.37 -0.22
N VAL A 26 15.87 -1.06 0.29
CA VAL A 26 14.90 -0.51 1.25
C VAL A 26 15.61 -0.28 2.60
N VAL A 27 15.66 0.97 3.03
CA VAL A 27 16.38 1.41 4.25
C VAL A 27 15.44 1.90 5.36
N LEU A 28 14.16 2.09 5.05
CA LEU A 28 13.14 2.49 6.01
C LEU A 28 11.81 1.80 5.66
N ASN A 29 11.16 1.26 6.68
CA ASN A 29 9.79 0.77 6.64
C ASN A 29 9.12 1.22 7.94
N GLU A 30 8.25 2.22 7.85
CA GLU A 30 7.62 2.85 9.00
C GLU A 30 6.12 3.02 8.75
N PRO A 31 5.27 2.84 9.78
CA PRO A 31 3.85 3.13 9.65
C PRO A 31 3.55 4.58 9.26
N SER A 32 2.54 4.78 8.42
CA SER A 32 2.04 6.11 8.01
C SER A 32 1.21 6.74 9.13
N VAL A 33 1.82 6.98 10.28
CA VAL A 33 1.17 7.53 11.48
C VAL A 33 1.97 8.69 12.04
N VAL A 34 1.26 9.74 12.46
CA VAL A 34 1.82 10.89 13.17
C VAL A 34 1.08 11.11 14.48
N ALA A 35 1.80 11.53 15.52
CA ALA A 35 1.23 11.95 16.80
C ALA A 35 1.50 13.45 17.00
N ILE A 36 0.45 14.20 17.31
CA ILE A 36 0.50 15.65 17.49
C ILE A 36 -0.13 16.07 18.83
N ASP A 37 0.36 17.17 19.37
CA ASP A 37 -0.31 17.89 20.43
C ASP A 37 -1.40 18.79 19.82
N LYS A 38 -2.66 18.57 20.19
CA LYS A 38 -3.82 19.30 19.63
C LYS A 38 -3.80 20.79 19.94
N ASN A 39 -3.23 21.17 21.09
CA ASN A 39 -3.25 22.55 21.54
C ASN A 39 -2.22 23.41 20.82
N THR A 40 -1.08 22.81 20.51
CA THR A 40 0.05 23.52 19.89
C THR A 40 0.26 23.20 18.42
N GLY A 41 -0.39 22.14 17.89
CA GLY A 41 -0.14 21.62 16.55
C GLY A 41 1.27 21.02 16.37
N LYS A 42 2.02 20.82 17.48
CA LYS A 42 3.39 20.32 17.45
C LYS A 42 3.41 18.82 17.12
N LEU A 43 4.22 18.44 16.14
CA LEU A 43 4.53 17.05 15.84
C LEU A 43 5.33 16.48 17.03
N LEU A 44 4.86 15.37 17.61
CA LEU A 44 5.48 14.70 18.73
C LEU A 44 6.26 13.46 18.30
N LYS A 45 5.64 12.62 17.47
CA LYS A 45 6.18 11.34 17.01
C LYS A 45 5.71 11.03 15.59
N VAL A 46 6.48 10.20 14.87
CA VAL A 46 6.15 9.65 13.56
C VAL A 46 6.45 8.15 13.51
N GLY A 47 5.78 7.45 12.60
CA GLY A 47 6.05 6.04 12.34
C GLY A 47 5.64 5.13 13.50
N ALA A 48 6.48 4.14 13.80
CA ALA A 48 6.21 3.12 14.82
C ALA A 48 5.96 3.70 16.22
N GLU A 49 6.66 4.78 16.60
CA GLU A 49 6.46 5.44 17.87
C GLU A 49 5.07 6.09 17.95
N ALA A 50 4.61 6.72 16.86
CA ALA A 50 3.27 7.28 16.80
C ALA A 50 2.19 6.19 16.73
N GLN A 51 2.43 5.10 16.01
CA GLN A 51 1.51 3.95 15.93
C GLN A 51 1.27 3.32 17.31
N ALA A 52 2.30 3.22 18.16
CA ALA A 52 2.16 2.70 19.52
C ALA A 52 1.21 3.54 20.38
N MET A 53 0.96 4.80 19.99
CA MET A 53 0.09 5.74 20.69
C MET A 53 -1.38 5.67 20.22
N LEU A 54 -1.68 5.02 19.09
CA LEU A 54 -3.05 4.88 18.58
C LEU A 54 -3.97 4.24 19.63
N GLY A 55 -5.11 4.89 19.88
CA GLY A 55 -6.11 4.45 20.86
C GLY A 55 -5.68 4.52 22.33
N ARG A 56 -4.54 5.15 22.64
CA ARG A 56 -3.95 5.21 23.98
C ARG A 56 -3.55 6.62 24.44
N THR A 57 -3.91 7.63 23.66
CA THR A 57 -3.52 9.02 23.91
C THR A 57 -4.47 9.70 24.90
N PRO A 58 -3.96 10.59 25.78
CA PRO A 58 -4.80 11.51 26.53
C PRO A 58 -5.46 12.53 25.59
N GLY A 59 -6.46 13.26 26.09
CA GLY A 59 -7.30 14.13 25.25
C GLY A 59 -6.59 15.25 24.48
N ASN A 60 -5.42 15.67 24.93
CA ASN A 60 -4.59 16.70 24.28
C ASN A 60 -3.62 16.16 23.22
N ILE A 61 -3.45 14.84 23.12
CA ILE A 61 -2.61 14.20 22.09
C ILE A 61 -3.50 13.39 21.15
N VAL A 62 -3.24 13.48 19.85
CA VAL A 62 -3.90 12.64 18.85
C VAL A 62 -2.87 11.97 17.96
N ALA A 63 -3.05 10.66 17.74
CA ALA A 63 -2.34 9.93 16.70
C ALA A 63 -3.28 9.74 15.52
N ILE A 64 -2.83 10.13 14.32
CA ILE A 64 -3.63 10.11 13.08
C ILE A 64 -2.82 9.49 11.93
N ARG A 65 -3.56 9.00 10.94
CA ARG A 65 -3.00 8.61 9.64
C ARG A 65 -3.23 9.75 8.65
N PRO A 66 -2.18 10.41 8.14
CA PRO A 66 -2.32 11.54 7.23
C PRO A 66 -2.67 11.14 5.81
N LEU A 67 -2.54 9.83 5.47
CA LEU A 67 -3.01 9.26 4.21
C LEU A 67 -4.20 8.35 4.47
N ARG A 68 -5.17 8.38 3.57
CA ARG A 68 -6.35 7.51 3.57
C ARG A 68 -6.71 7.14 2.15
N GLU A 69 -7.06 5.87 1.96
CA GLU A 69 -7.53 5.40 0.64
C GLU A 69 -6.58 5.79 -0.50
N GLY A 70 -5.27 5.66 -0.27
CA GLY A 70 -4.23 5.96 -1.24
C GLY A 70 -3.91 7.44 -1.48
N VAL A 71 -4.62 8.37 -0.83
CA VAL A 71 -4.45 9.81 -1.07
C VAL A 71 -4.12 10.59 0.21
N ILE A 72 -3.54 11.78 0.03
CA ILE A 72 -3.24 12.70 1.13
C ILE A 72 -4.55 13.27 1.68
N SER A 73 -4.88 12.95 2.93
CA SER A 73 -6.04 13.48 3.66
C SER A 73 -5.68 14.66 4.57
N ASP A 74 -4.42 14.74 5.00
CA ASP A 74 -3.87 15.85 5.77
C ASP A 74 -2.50 16.23 5.19
N TYR A 75 -2.47 17.33 4.45
CA TYR A 75 -1.28 17.77 3.73
C TYR A 75 -0.13 18.13 4.68
N ASP A 76 -0.41 18.94 5.70
CA ASP A 76 0.62 19.42 6.62
C ASP A 76 1.28 18.28 7.39
N MET A 77 0.48 17.29 7.80
CA MET A 77 0.98 16.14 8.52
C MET A 77 1.74 15.18 7.59
N THR A 78 1.30 15.02 6.33
CA THR A 78 2.02 14.22 5.33
C THR A 78 3.39 14.84 5.04
N GLU A 79 3.45 16.16 4.81
CA GLU A 79 4.70 16.87 4.55
C GLU A 79 5.68 16.72 5.73
N ARG A 80 5.21 16.93 6.96
CA ARG A 80 6.03 16.77 8.15
C ARG A 80 6.51 15.32 8.35
N MET A 81 5.65 14.34 8.10
CA MET A 81 6.02 12.93 8.16
C MET A 81 7.10 12.59 7.14
N LEU A 82 6.92 13.00 5.88
CA LEU A 82 7.91 12.80 4.82
C LEU A 82 9.24 13.48 5.15
N ARG A 83 9.21 14.70 5.70
CA ARG A 83 10.42 15.43 6.13
C ARG A 83 11.19 14.64 7.19
N GLU A 84 10.52 14.12 8.20
CA GLU A 84 11.15 13.30 9.24
C GLU A 84 11.74 12.01 8.66
N PHE A 85 11.04 11.32 7.77
CA PHE A 85 11.55 10.10 7.14
C PHE A 85 12.73 10.38 6.20
N LEU A 86 12.65 11.43 5.37
CA LEU A 86 13.78 11.85 4.55
C LEU A 86 14.99 12.23 5.42
N HIS A 87 14.78 12.94 6.52
CA HIS A 87 15.86 13.31 7.45
C HIS A 87 16.52 12.08 8.08
N LYS A 88 15.74 11.07 8.49
CA LYS A 88 16.27 9.79 9.01
C LYS A 88 17.15 9.08 7.98
N VAL A 89 16.74 9.06 6.70
CA VAL A 89 17.41 8.31 5.63
C VAL A 89 18.62 9.06 5.06
N VAL A 90 18.47 10.36 4.91
CA VAL A 90 19.48 11.21 4.29
C VAL A 90 20.62 11.52 5.28
N GLY A 91 20.30 11.63 6.59
CA GLY A 91 21.22 12.03 7.65
C GLY A 91 21.43 13.54 7.64
N GLY A 92 22.32 14.08 8.50
CA GLY A 92 22.51 15.49 8.78
C GLY A 92 22.78 16.40 7.58
N PHE A 93 23.63 17.40 7.71
CA PHE A 93 23.87 18.42 6.68
C PHE A 93 24.21 17.84 5.31
N GLN A 94 23.37 18.07 4.31
CA GLN A 94 23.61 17.69 2.91
C GLN A 94 23.83 18.93 2.04
N LEU A 95 24.92 18.93 1.28
CA LEU A 95 25.21 19.96 0.29
C LEU A 95 24.22 19.92 -0.89
N PHE A 96 23.70 18.73 -1.21
CA PHE A 96 22.78 18.51 -2.34
C PHE A 96 21.54 17.75 -1.90
N LYS A 97 20.37 18.34 -2.17
CA LYS A 97 19.05 17.71 -1.93
C LYS A 97 18.84 16.52 -2.87
N PRO A 98 18.13 15.44 -2.43
CA PRO A 98 17.88 14.26 -3.24
C PRO A 98 16.91 14.52 -4.39
N ARG A 99 17.01 13.70 -5.47
CA ARG A 99 15.89 13.45 -6.38
C ARG A 99 15.06 12.31 -5.80
N VAL A 100 13.73 12.42 -5.88
CA VAL A 100 12.81 11.46 -5.28
C VAL A 100 11.83 10.99 -6.33
N ILE A 101 11.59 9.67 -6.42
CA ILE A 101 10.42 9.10 -7.07
C ILE A 101 9.45 8.71 -5.96
N ILE A 102 8.18 9.09 -6.10
CA ILE A 102 7.10 8.69 -5.18
C ILE A 102 6.10 7.88 -5.99
N CYS A 103 5.71 6.70 -5.48
CA CYS A 103 4.63 5.95 -6.10
C CYS A 103 3.28 6.51 -5.70
N VAL A 104 2.32 6.36 -6.59
CA VAL A 104 0.94 6.83 -6.46
C VAL A 104 -0.02 5.79 -7.03
N PRO A 105 -1.25 5.67 -6.49
CA PRO A 105 -2.27 4.80 -7.05
C PRO A 105 -2.57 5.12 -8.52
N SER A 106 -3.06 4.12 -9.26
CA SER A 106 -3.54 4.34 -10.62
C SER A 106 -4.75 5.26 -10.64
N GLY A 107 -4.79 6.17 -11.60
CA GLY A 107 -5.96 7.02 -11.84
C GLY A 107 -6.17 8.15 -10.82
N ILE A 108 -5.14 8.54 -10.05
CA ILE A 108 -5.23 9.74 -9.21
C ILE A 108 -5.46 11.00 -10.05
N THR A 109 -6.11 11.98 -9.47
CA THR A 109 -6.37 13.27 -10.10
C THR A 109 -5.11 14.14 -10.19
N GLU A 110 -5.07 15.08 -11.15
CA GLU A 110 -3.95 16.05 -11.25
C GLU A 110 -3.75 16.87 -9.97
N VAL A 111 -4.81 17.10 -9.20
CA VAL A 111 -4.74 17.84 -7.92
C VAL A 111 -4.01 16.99 -6.87
N GLU A 112 -4.32 15.70 -6.81
CA GLU A 112 -3.65 14.75 -5.92
C GLU A 112 -2.19 14.54 -6.33
N GLU A 113 -1.88 14.41 -7.65
CA GLU A 113 -0.51 14.36 -8.15
C GLU A 113 0.31 15.58 -7.68
N ARG A 114 -0.26 16.80 -7.86
CA ARG A 114 0.39 18.04 -7.40
C ARG A 114 0.61 18.05 -5.90
N ALA A 115 -0.37 17.60 -5.12
CA ALA A 115 -0.23 17.54 -3.66
C ALA A 115 0.93 16.64 -3.23
N VAL A 116 1.12 15.48 -3.88
CA VAL A 116 2.24 14.57 -3.61
C VAL A 116 3.57 15.21 -4.00
N VAL A 117 3.64 15.83 -5.19
CA VAL A 117 4.86 16.53 -5.65
C VAL A 117 5.24 17.66 -4.70
N ASP A 118 4.27 18.51 -4.34
CA ASP A 118 4.50 19.66 -3.46
C ASP A 118 4.92 19.20 -2.05
N ALA A 119 4.27 18.16 -1.50
CA ALA A 119 4.66 17.58 -0.21
C ALA A 119 6.10 17.06 -0.23
N GLY A 120 6.51 16.36 -1.28
CA GLY A 120 7.87 15.87 -1.45
C GLY A 120 8.92 17.00 -1.57
N ILE A 121 8.62 18.05 -2.33
CA ILE A 121 9.49 19.24 -2.46
C ILE A 121 9.62 19.97 -1.12
N GLN A 122 8.51 20.19 -0.42
CA GLN A 122 8.49 20.86 0.89
C GLN A 122 9.20 20.03 1.96
N ALA A 123 9.11 18.70 1.87
CA ALA A 123 9.82 17.78 2.74
C ALA A 123 11.36 17.78 2.52
N GLY A 124 11.84 18.39 1.43
CA GLY A 124 13.27 18.62 1.20
C GLY A 124 13.83 17.97 -0.06
N ALA A 125 13.05 17.39 -0.93
CA ALA A 125 13.49 16.91 -2.23
C ALA A 125 13.88 18.08 -3.16
N ARG A 126 14.87 17.86 -4.05
CA ARG A 126 15.22 18.80 -5.11
C ARG A 126 14.27 18.72 -6.30
N ARG A 127 13.87 17.50 -6.65
CA ARG A 127 12.90 17.16 -7.68
C ARG A 127 12.11 15.94 -7.23
N VAL A 128 10.84 15.92 -7.57
CA VAL A 128 9.93 14.79 -7.33
C VAL A 128 9.41 14.30 -8.67
N TYR A 129 9.42 13.00 -8.85
CA TYR A 129 8.83 12.27 -9.97
C TYR A 129 7.80 11.32 -9.43
N LEU A 130 6.80 10.96 -10.23
CA LEU A 130 5.77 10.01 -9.84
C LEU A 130 5.87 8.74 -10.69
N ILE A 131 5.49 7.61 -10.10
CA ILE A 131 5.29 6.33 -10.78
C ILE A 131 4.00 5.70 -10.27
N GLU A 132 3.24 5.04 -11.12
CA GLU A 132 2.03 4.34 -10.68
C GLU A 132 2.39 3.06 -9.91
N GLU A 133 1.68 2.81 -8.79
CA GLU A 133 1.93 1.67 -7.90
C GLU A 133 2.00 0.33 -8.63
N PRO A 134 1.06 -0.04 -9.53
CA PRO A 134 1.13 -1.34 -10.20
C PRO A 134 2.33 -1.46 -11.16
N VAL A 135 2.80 -0.36 -11.75
CA VAL A 135 4.02 -0.38 -12.59
C VAL A 135 5.24 -0.61 -11.72
N ALA A 136 5.33 0.10 -10.59
CA ALA A 136 6.39 -0.12 -9.62
C ALA A 136 6.34 -1.55 -9.06
N ALA A 137 5.14 -2.05 -8.71
CA ALA A 137 4.93 -3.41 -8.22
C ALA A 137 5.43 -4.47 -9.22
N ALA A 138 5.10 -4.31 -10.51
CA ALA A 138 5.58 -5.21 -11.56
C ALA A 138 7.10 -5.23 -11.66
N ILE A 139 7.73 -4.05 -11.69
CA ILE A 139 9.20 -3.92 -11.73
C ILE A 139 9.83 -4.53 -10.47
N GLY A 140 9.22 -4.29 -9.30
CA GLY A 140 9.67 -4.83 -8.02
C GLY A 140 9.62 -6.35 -7.97
N ALA A 141 8.52 -6.93 -8.43
CA ALA A 141 8.31 -8.37 -8.56
C ALA A 141 9.21 -9.04 -9.62
N GLY A 142 10.03 -8.26 -10.35
CA GLY A 142 10.98 -8.79 -11.35
C GLY A 142 10.36 -9.10 -12.70
N ILE A 143 9.18 -8.58 -12.99
CA ILE A 143 8.50 -8.73 -14.29
C ILE A 143 9.21 -7.85 -15.33
N ASP A 144 9.58 -8.42 -16.48
CA ASP A 144 10.11 -7.66 -17.61
C ASP A 144 8.97 -7.03 -18.41
N ILE A 145 8.53 -5.85 -17.97
CA ILE A 145 7.43 -5.11 -18.60
C ILE A 145 7.78 -4.46 -19.93
N SER A 146 9.04 -4.54 -20.40
CA SER A 146 9.49 -3.88 -21.62
C SER A 146 9.05 -4.61 -22.90
N LYS A 147 8.67 -5.87 -22.80
CA LYS A 147 8.23 -6.73 -23.88
C LYS A 147 6.77 -6.47 -24.27
N PRO A 148 6.37 -6.87 -25.51
CA PRO A 148 4.99 -6.76 -25.97
C PRO A 148 4.11 -7.92 -25.45
N ASP A 149 4.30 -8.31 -24.19
CA ASP A 149 3.57 -9.37 -23.51
C ASP A 149 2.66 -8.77 -22.45
N GLY A 150 1.46 -9.35 -22.25
CA GLY A 150 0.52 -8.93 -21.23
C GLY A 150 0.91 -9.49 -19.85
N HIS A 151 1.06 -8.61 -18.86
CA HIS A 151 1.28 -8.97 -17.45
C HIS A 151 0.21 -8.33 -16.59
N MET A 152 -0.40 -9.12 -15.70
CA MET A 152 -1.39 -8.61 -14.74
C MET A 152 -0.80 -8.59 -13.35
N VAL A 153 -0.89 -7.42 -12.71
CA VAL A 153 -0.51 -7.22 -11.30
C VAL A 153 -1.72 -6.79 -10.50
N VAL A 154 -1.85 -7.37 -9.31
CA VAL A 154 -2.87 -7.04 -8.32
C VAL A 154 -2.14 -6.63 -7.04
N ASP A 155 -2.03 -5.33 -6.80
CA ASP A 155 -1.43 -4.78 -5.60
C ASP A 155 -2.52 -4.49 -4.57
N ILE A 156 -2.50 -5.21 -3.45
CA ILE A 156 -3.45 -5.02 -2.35
C ILE A 156 -2.70 -4.36 -1.19
N GLY A 157 -2.81 -3.04 -1.10
CA GLY A 157 -2.15 -2.25 -0.08
C GLY A 157 -2.92 -2.15 1.24
N GLY A 158 -2.72 -1.06 1.97
CA GLY A 158 -3.49 -0.74 3.18
C GLY A 158 -4.83 -0.07 2.88
N GLY A 159 -4.83 0.90 1.97
CA GLY A 159 -6.00 1.74 1.65
C GLY A 159 -6.62 1.49 0.29
N THR A 160 -5.83 1.02 -0.69
CA THR A 160 -6.24 0.76 -2.07
C THR A 160 -5.85 -0.63 -2.52
N SER A 161 -6.60 -1.15 -3.49
CA SER A 161 -6.18 -2.27 -4.33
C SER A 161 -6.07 -1.75 -5.76
N ASP A 162 -4.87 -1.85 -6.31
CA ASP A 162 -4.51 -1.39 -7.64
C ASP A 162 -4.29 -2.59 -8.55
N ILE A 163 -5.13 -2.69 -9.57
CA ILE A 163 -5.13 -3.79 -10.53
C ILE A 163 -4.73 -3.22 -11.88
N ALA A 164 -3.74 -3.78 -12.54
CA ALA A 164 -3.34 -3.31 -13.85
C ALA A 164 -2.84 -4.42 -14.77
N VAL A 165 -3.10 -4.23 -16.05
CA VAL A 165 -2.46 -4.96 -17.15
C VAL A 165 -1.41 -4.05 -17.77
N ILE A 166 -0.19 -4.56 -17.85
CA ILE A 166 1.00 -3.82 -18.27
C ILE A 166 1.60 -4.53 -19.47
N SER A 167 1.98 -3.75 -20.49
CA SER A 167 2.71 -4.22 -21.67
C SER A 167 3.55 -3.06 -22.23
N LEU A 168 4.71 -3.35 -22.83
CA LEU A 168 5.61 -2.36 -23.43
C LEU A 168 5.93 -1.18 -22.51
N SER A 169 6.14 -1.47 -21.23
CA SER A 169 6.41 -0.50 -20.15
C SER A 169 5.29 0.54 -19.94
N GLY A 170 4.07 0.25 -20.33
CA GLY A 170 2.89 1.11 -20.13
C GLY A 170 1.71 0.34 -19.56
N VAL A 171 0.86 1.05 -18.84
CA VAL A 171 -0.43 0.53 -18.37
C VAL A 171 -1.38 0.49 -19.58
N VAL A 172 -1.94 -0.68 -19.84
CA VAL A 172 -2.94 -0.89 -20.93
C VAL A 172 -4.33 -0.70 -20.37
N GLU A 173 -4.62 -1.33 -19.24
CA GLU A 173 -5.89 -1.25 -18.54
C GLU A 173 -5.63 -1.26 -17.05
N SER A 174 -6.39 -0.50 -16.27
CA SER A 174 -6.26 -0.50 -14.81
C SER A 174 -7.55 -0.17 -14.08
N ALA A 175 -7.58 -0.54 -12.81
CA ALA A 175 -8.58 -0.10 -11.86
C ALA A 175 -7.92 0.08 -10.49
N SER A 176 -8.27 1.17 -9.81
CA SER A 176 -7.92 1.41 -8.41
C SER A 176 -9.20 1.48 -7.60
N ILE A 177 -9.30 0.66 -6.57
CA ILE A 177 -10.46 0.62 -5.67
C ILE A 177 -10.04 0.89 -4.23
N LYS A 178 -10.91 1.58 -3.49
CA LYS A 178 -10.70 1.92 -2.07
C LYS A 178 -11.14 0.76 -1.16
N VAL A 179 -10.65 -0.44 -1.46
CA VAL A 179 -10.89 -1.68 -0.71
C VAL A 179 -9.58 -2.42 -0.57
N ALA A 180 -9.04 -2.49 0.65
CA ALA A 180 -7.76 -3.12 0.94
C ALA A 180 -7.64 -3.46 2.44
N GLY A 181 -6.44 -3.48 2.99
CA GLY A 181 -6.17 -3.87 4.38
C GLY A 181 -7.03 -3.18 5.44
N ASP A 182 -7.32 -1.89 5.27
CA ASP A 182 -8.15 -1.13 6.21
C ASP A 182 -9.62 -1.58 6.16
N GLN A 183 -10.12 -1.97 4.97
CA GLN A 183 -11.49 -2.49 4.82
C GLN A 183 -11.64 -3.88 5.47
N PHE A 184 -10.59 -4.70 5.47
CA PHE A 184 -10.58 -5.95 6.23
C PHE A 184 -10.65 -5.71 7.73
N ASN A 185 -9.93 -4.70 8.25
CA ASN A 185 -10.05 -4.31 9.65
C ASN A 185 -11.45 -3.82 10.00
N GLU A 186 -12.06 -3.02 9.14
CA GLU A 186 -13.45 -2.57 9.26
C GLU A 186 -14.45 -3.74 9.28
N ALA A 187 -14.24 -4.72 8.41
CA ALA A 187 -15.02 -5.94 8.34
C ALA A 187 -14.93 -6.73 9.66
N ILE A 188 -13.73 -6.86 10.23
CA ILE A 188 -13.52 -7.46 11.55
C ILE A 188 -14.28 -6.68 12.63
N PHE A 189 -14.20 -5.33 12.66
CA PHE A 189 -14.95 -4.53 13.64
C PHE A 189 -16.45 -4.78 13.57
N LYS A 190 -17.00 -4.77 12.35
CA LYS A 190 -18.43 -5.03 12.12
C LYS A 190 -18.83 -6.45 12.56
N TYR A 191 -18.00 -7.44 12.20
CA TYR A 191 -18.24 -8.84 12.56
C TYR A 191 -18.23 -9.07 14.07
N MET A 192 -17.17 -8.62 14.75
CA MET A 192 -17.01 -8.75 16.20
C MET A 192 -18.14 -8.08 16.97
N ARG A 193 -18.59 -6.93 16.48
CA ARG A 193 -19.72 -6.21 17.05
C ARG A 193 -21.03 -6.97 16.87
N ARG A 194 -21.29 -7.46 15.68
CA ARG A 194 -22.55 -8.14 15.30
C ARG A 194 -22.65 -9.54 15.93
N LYS A 195 -21.61 -10.35 15.82
CA LYS A 195 -21.62 -11.76 16.17
C LYS A 195 -21.33 -12.00 17.66
N HIS A 196 -20.35 -11.29 18.22
CA HIS A 196 -19.84 -11.52 19.55
C HIS A 196 -20.27 -10.46 20.59
N ASN A 197 -20.89 -9.36 20.15
CA ASN A 197 -21.18 -8.19 20.99
C ASN A 197 -19.90 -7.64 21.68
N VAL A 198 -18.77 -7.61 20.98
CA VAL A 198 -17.48 -7.16 21.48
C VAL A 198 -16.93 -6.05 20.59
N LEU A 199 -16.45 -4.97 21.23
CA LEU A 199 -15.63 -3.95 20.58
C LEU A 199 -14.16 -4.32 20.71
N VAL A 200 -13.48 -4.39 19.59
CA VAL A 200 -12.02 -4.55 19.49
C VAL A 200 -11.38 -3.26 19.01
N GLY A 201 -10.13 -3.02 19.40
CA GLY A 201 -9.35 -1.89 18.91
C GLY A 201 -8.66 -2.19 17.57
N GLU A 202 -8.19 -1.14 16.90
CA GLU A 202 -7.52 -1.23 15.59
C GLU A 202 -6.35 -2.23 15.58
N ARG A 203 -5.49 -2.17 16.61
CA ARG A 203 -4.38 -3.11 16.78
C ARG A 203 -4.85 -4.57 16.92
N THR A 204 -5.97 -4.81 17.58
CA THR A 204 -6.51 -6.17 17.74
C THR A 204 -7.06 -6.68 16.42
N ALA A 205 -7.78 -5.84 15.67
CA ALA A 205 -8.29 -6.22 14.35
C ALA A 205 -7.16 -6.51 13.37
N GLU A 206 -6.11 -5.68 13.36
CA GLU A 206 -4.90 -5.92 12.55
C GLU A 206 -4.24 -7.26 12.92
N LEU A 207 -4.11 -7.55 14.22
CA LEU A 207 -3.55 -8.82 14.70
C LEU A 207 -4.42 -10.02 14.25
N MET A 208 -5.74 -9.91 14.35
CA MET A 208 -6.67 -10.95 13.87
C MET A 208 -6.53 -11.19 12.38
N LYS A 209 -6.49 -10.11 11.57
CA LYS A 209 -6.27 -10.17 10.13
C LYS A 209 -4.98 -10.91 9.80
N MET A 210 -3.86 -10.58 10.47
CA MET A 210 -2.55 -11.17 10.21
C MET A 210 -2.44 -12.63 10.66
N GLN A 211 -3.08 -13.03 11.77
CA GLN A 211 -2.88 -14.36 12.34
C GLN A 211 -3.90 -15.40 11.89
N ILE A 212 -5.15 -14.99 11.71
CA ILE A 212 -6.24 -15.91 11.36
C ILE A 212 -7.03 -15.47 10.11
N GLY A 213 -6.72 -14.29 9.54
CA GLY A 213 -7.35 -13.82 8.31
C GLY A 213 -7.15 -14.82 7.18
N CYS A 214 -8.25 -15.18 6.50
CA CYS A 214 -8.21 -15.98 5.29
C CYS A 214 -9.41 -15.66 4.41
N VAL A 215 -9.23 -15.85 3.11
CA VAL A 215 -10.27 -15.62 2.09
C VAL A 215 -10.62 -16.90 1.30
N PHE A 216 -9.92 -17.97 1.62
CA PHE A 216 -10.18 -19.32 1.08
C PHE A 216 -10.19 -20.32 2.23
N PRO A 217 -11.03 -21.38 2.21
CA PRO A 217 -11.08 -22.35 3.29
C PRO A 217 -9.71 -22.99 3.58
N LYS A 218 -9.30 -22.97 4.85
CA LYS A 218 -8.10 -23.63 5.29
C LYS A 218 -8.31 -25.12 5.52
N GLU A 219 -7.31 -25.94 5.28
CA GLU A 219 -7.33 -27.38 5.62
C GLU A 219 -7.48 -27.61 7.13
N GLN A 220 -6.83 -26.74 7.92
CA GLN A 220 -6.94 -26.75 9.38
C GLN A 220 -7.36 -25.37 9.87
N GLU A 221 -8.45 -25.35 10.64
CA GLU A 221 -8.92 -24.13 11.27
C GLU A 221 -7.90 -23.60 12.28
N THR A 222 -7.60 -22.31 12.19
CA THR A 222 -6.75 -21.61 13.17
C THR A 222 -7.62 -20.70 14.05
N THR A 223 -7.21 -20.54 15.32
CA THR A 223 -7.94 -19.71 16.28
C THR A 223 -7.01 -18.74 16.99
N ILE A 224 -7.57 -17.62 17.43
CA ILE A 224 -6.88 -16.62 18.26
C ILE A 224 -7.73 -16.24 19.46
N GLU A 225 -7.11 -16.16 20.64
CA GLU A 225 -7.72 -15.55 21.81
C GLU A 225 -7.53 -14.03 21.75
N ILE A 226 -8.61 -13.28 21.82
CA ILE A 226 -8.57 -11.81 21.84
C ILE A 226 -9.31 -11.24 23.04
N LYS A 227 -8.95 -10.00 23.42
CA LYS A 227 -9.60 -9.24 24.48
C LYS A 227 -10.27 -8.01 23.89
N GLY A 228 -11.51 -7.79 24.25
CA GLY A 228 -12.29 -6.62 23.85
C GLY A 228 -13.24 -6.16 24.95
N ARG A 229 -13.99 -5.11 24.67
CA ARG A 229 -15.03 -4.60 25.57
C ARG A 229 -16.40 -5.17 25.18
N CYS A 230 -17.03 -5.89 26.11
CA CYS A 230 -18.40 -6.37 25.92
C CYS A 230 -19.36 -5.19 25.78
N LEU A 231 -20.17 -5.19 24.72
CA LEU A 231 -21.16 -4.12 24.46
C LEU A 231 -22.35 -4.15 25.43
N VAL A 232 -22.66 -5.34 25.97
CA VAL A 232 -23.81 -5.51 26.88
C VAL A 232 -23.47 -5.08 28.29
N THR A 233 -22.29 -5.48 28.79
CA THR A 233 -21.89 -5.24 30.18
C THR A 233 -20.92 -4.08 30.34
N GLY A 234 -20.29 -3.62 29.27
CA GLY A 234 -19.21 -2.62 29.33
C GLY A 234 -17.87 -3.17 29.83
N LEU A 235 -17.81 -4.41 30.31
CA LEU A 235 -16.65 -5.02 30.93
C LEU A 235 -15.71 -5.66 29.91
N PRO A 236 -14.42 -5.88 30.25
CA PRO A 236 -13.52 -6.68 29.45
C PRO A 236 -14.06 -8.10 29.25
N LYS A 237 -13.98 -8.59 28.02
CA LYS A 237 -14.37 -9.95 27.65
C LYS A 237 -13.26 -10.60 26.83
N VAL A 238 -12.96 -11.85 27.16
CA VAL A 238 -12.02 -12.69 26.38
C VAL A 238 -12.83 -13.65 25.54
N ILE A 239 -12.48 -13.79 24.28
CA ILE A 239 -13.12 -14.73 23.35
C ILE A 239 -12.08 -15.37 22.41
N ASN A 240 -12.39 -16.57 21.96
CA ASN A 240 -11.68 -17.23 20.87
C ASN A 240 -12.43 -16.96 19.57
N VAL A 241 -11.69 -16.60 18.51
CA VAL A 241 -12.20 -16.36 17.17
C VAL A 241 -11.45 -17.26 16.20
N SER A 242 -12.15 -17.81 15.21
CA SER A 242 -11.57 -18.75 14.26
C SER A 242 -11.35 -18.13 12.88
N SER A 243 -10.48 -18.80 12.08
CA SER A 243 -10.27 -18.44 10.67
C SER A 243 -11.53 -18.63 9.83
N THR A 244 -12.40 -19.57 10.17
CA THR A 244 -13.69 -19.75 9.49
C THR A 244 -14.60 -18.53 9.67
N GLU A 245 -14.56 -17.88 10.83
CA GLU A 245 -15.29 -16.63 11.06
C GLU A 245 -14.74 -15.48 10.22
N MET A 246 -13.43 -15.50 9.88
CA MET A 246 -12.82 -14.48 9.01
C MET A 246 -13.28 -14.62 7.55
N LEU A 247 -13.54 -15.85 7.08
CA LEU A 247 -14.16 -16.04 5.75
C LEU A 247 -15.50 -15.31 5.65
N GLU A 248 -16.37 -15.47 6.67
CA GLU A 248 -17.66 -14.77 6.74
C GLU A 248 -17.49 -13.25 6.83
N ALA A 249 -16.51 -12.80 7.64
CA ALA A 249 -16.27 -11.38 7.83
C ALA A 249 -15.76 -10.69 6.56
N PHE A 250 -14.92 -11.37 5.76
CA PHE A 250 -14.25 -10.79 4.60
C PHE A 250 -15.01 -10.92 3.28
N GLU A 251 -16.17 -11.57 3.26
CA GLU A 251 -16.94 -11.83 2.04
C GLU A 251 -17.15 -10.55 1.21
N GLU A 252 -17.67 -9.48 1.83
CA GLU A 252 -17.96 -8.21 1.13
C GLU A 252 -16.72 -7.54 0.52
N PRO A 253 -15.63 -7.25 1.25
CA PRO A 253 -14.45 -6.63 0.67
C PRO A 253 -13.77 -7.50 -0.39
N VAL A 254 -13.78 -8.82 -0.22
CA VAL A 254 -13.20 -9.78 -1.17
C VAL A 254 -13.94 -9.78 -2.50
N GLU A 255 -15.28 -9.85 -2.49
CA GLU A 255 -16.05 -9.81 -3.72
C GLU A 255 -15.83 -8.52 -4.51
N ARG A 256 -15.69 -7.37 -3.84
CA ARG A 256 -15.37 -6.11 -4.51
C ARG A 256 -13.99 -6.13 -5.20
N ILE A 257 -13.00 -6.79 -4.60
CA ILE A 257 -11.68 -6.95 -5.22
C ILE A 257 -11.79 -7.87 -6.44
N LEU A 258 -12.50 -8.99 -6.33
CA LEU A 258 -12.71 -9.92 -7.44
C LEU A 258 -13.48 -9.27 -8.60
N GLU A 259 -14.52 -8.48 -8.32
CA GLU A 259 -15.25 -7.71 -9.34
C GLU A 259 -14.31 -6.74 -10.08
N ALA A 260 -13.40 -6.07 -9.37
CA ALA A 260 -12.44 -5.18 -9.99
C ALA A 260 -11.44 -5.93 -10.89
N ILE A 261 -10.95 -7.11 -10.46
CA ILE A 261 -10.08 -7.99 -11.25
C ILE A 261 -10.80 -8.42 -12.54
N HIS A 262 -12.04 -8.92 -12.43
CA HIS A 262 -12.86 -9.29 -13.59
C HIS A 262 -13.07 -8.10 -14.53
N GLY A 263 -13.42 -6.92 -13.99
CA GLY A 263 -13.65 -5.73 -14.78
C GLY A 263 -12.41 -5.26 -15.56
N VAL A 264 -11.20 -5.43 -15.03
CA VAL A 264 -9.95 -5.15 -15.75
C VAL A 264 -9.73 -6.18 -16.87
N LEU A 265 -9.92 -7.48 -16.59
CA LEU A 265 -9.77 -8.53 -17.59
C LEU A 265 -10.76 -8.36 -18.75
N GLU A 266 -12.02 -8.00 -18.47
CA GLU A 266 -13.06 -7.79 -19.50
C GLU A 266 -12.74 -6.65 -20.47
N ARG A 267 -12.06 -5.58 -20.00
CA ARG A 267 -11.66 -4.44 -20.84
C ARG A 267 -10.31 -4.62 -21.50
N THR A 268 -9.54 -5.64 -21.09
CA THR A 268 -8.22 -5.93 -21.64
C THR A 268 -8.32 -6.52 -23.04
N PRO A 269 -7.50 -6.09 -24.01
CA PRO A 269 -7.45 -6.68 -25.34
C PRO A 269 -7.23 -8.20 -25.29
N PRO A 270 -7.94 -8.99 -26.17
CA PRO A 270 -7.91 -10.45 -26.13
C PRO A 270 -6.51 -11.07 -26.21
N GLU A 271 -5.59 -10.47 -26.98
CA GLU A 271 -4.21 -10.95 -27.11
C GLU A 271 -3.47 -10.88 -25.78
N LEU A 272 -3.67 -9.78 -25.02
CA LEU A 272 -3.05 -9.62 -23.72
C LEU A 272 -3.70 -10.51 -22.66
N VAL A 273 -5.00 -10.79 -22.77
CA VAL A 273 -5.68 -11.77 -21.89
C VAL A 273 -5.10 -13.17 -22.12
N ALA A 274 -4.81 -13.52 -23.39
CA ALA A 274 -4.15 -14.79 -23.72
C ALA A 274 -2.74 -14.87 -23.11
N ASP A 275 -1.98 -13.77 -23.14
CA ASP A 275 -0.67 -13.69 -22.49
C ASP A 275 -0.79 -13.88 -20.98
N ILE A 276 -1.73 -13.17 -20.34
CA ILE A 276 -1.99 -13.27 -18.89
C ILE A 276 -2.38 -14.70 -18.48
N SER A 277 -3.14 -15.41 -19.33
CA SER A 277 -3.48 -16.82 -19.09
C SER A 277 -2.23 -17.71 -18.99
N ASN A 278 -1.15 -17.36 -19.71
CA ASN A 278 0.12 -18.09 -19.68
C ASN A 278 1.07 -17.57 -18.59
N ASN A 279 1.15 -16.25 -18.43
CA ASN A 279 2.07 -15.58 -17.51
C ASN A 279 1.59 -15.63 -16.05
N GLY A 280 0.27 -15.77 -15.86
CA GLY A 280 -0.36 -15.71 -14.55
C GLY A 280 -0.63 -14.29 -14.03
N ILE A 281 -1.22 -14.22 -12.85
CA ILE A 281 -1.46 -12.99 -12.10
C ILE A 281 -0.45 -12.92 -10.96
N VAL A 282 0.22 -11.79 -10.80
CA VAL A 282 1.17 -11.56 -9.70
C VAL A 282 0.52 -10.63 -8.68
N MET A 283 0.44 -11.10 -7.44
CA MET A 283 -0.08 -10.33 -6.31
C MET A 283 1.06 -9.68 -5.52
N THR A 284 0.86 -8.42 -5.15
CA THR A 284 1.77 -7.62 -4.33
C THR A 284 1.01 -6.87 -3.23
N GLY A 285 1.76 -6.16 -2.38
CA GLY A 285 1.18 -5.43 -1.26
C GLY A 285 0.90 -6.28 -0.02
N GLY A 286 0.81 -5.64 1.13
CA GLY A 286 0.62 -6.34 2.41
C GLY A 286 -0.73 -7.04 2.56
N GLY A 287 -1.77 -6.57 1.86
CA GLY A 287 -3.10 -7.19 1.85
C GLY A 287 -3.13 -8.52 1.10
N SER A 288 -2.23 -8.73 0.13
CA SER A 288 -2.11 -10.00 -0.60
C SER A 288 -1.65 -11.18 0.27
N LEU A 289 -1.09 -10.86 1.44
CA LEU A 289 -0.64 -11.85 2.42
C LEU A 289 -1.80 -12.44 3.27
N VAL A 290 -3.01 -11.94 3.13
CA VAL A 290 -4.19 -12.62 3.71
C VAL A 290 -4.33 -13.97 3.05
N ASP A 291 -4.35 -15.03 3.87
CA ASP A 291 -4.21 -16.40 3.42
C ASP A 291 -5.30 -16.82 2.41
N GLY A 292 -4.87 -17.44 1.32
CA GLY A 292 -5.72 -18.02 0.30
C GLY A 292 -6.21 -17.07 -0.79
N PHE A 293 -5.70 -15.83 -0.88
CA PHE A 293 -6.06 -14.92 -1.98
C PHE A 293 -5.65 -15.46 -3.35
N ASP A 294 -4.45 -16.02 -3.45
CA ASP A 294 -3.93 -16.67 -4.65
C ASP A 294 -4.87 -17.78 -5.13
N LYS A 295 -5.24 -18.68 -4.21
CA LYS A 295 -6.15 -19.80 -4.49
C LYS A 295 -7.55 -19.30 -4.89
N LEU A 296 -8.04 -18.26 -4.24
CA LEU A 296 -9.36 -17.71 -4.52
C LEU A 296 -9.40 -17.06 -5.90
N ILE A 297 -8.44 -16.23 -6.25
CA ILE A 297 -8.36 -15.58 -7.56
C ILE A 297 -8.21 -16.63 -8.66
N GLU A 298 -7.34 -17.63 -8.47
CA GLU A 298 -7.16 -18.73 -9.41
C GLU A 298 -8.48 -19.54 -9.59
N ALA A 299 -9.18 -19.84 -8.49
CA ALA A 299 -10.47 -20.54 -8.55
C ALA A 299 -11.55 -19.75 -9.28
N ARG A 300 -11.53 -18.40 -9.19
CA ARG A 300 -12.56 -17.52 -9.79
C ARG A 300 -12.25 -17.12 -11.24
N THR A 301 -10.98 -17.02 -11.61
CA THR A 301 -10.54 -16.58 -12.95
C THR A 301 -10.08 -17.71 -13.85
N GLY A 302 -9.67 -18.84 -13.28
CA GLY A 302 -9.00 -19.92 -14.00
C GLY A 302 -7.55 -19.58 -14.38
N ILE A 303 -7.00 -18.46 -13.90
CA ILE A 303 -5.63 -18.00 -14.22
C ILE A 303 -4.74 -18.29 -13.01
N HIS A 304 -3.59 -18.92 -13.25
CA HIS A 304 -2.60 -19.18 -12.21
C HIS A 304 -2.20 -17.89 -11.50
N THR A 305 -2.26 -17.88 -10.17
CA THR A 305 -2.04 -16.69 -9.35
C THR A 305 -0.98 -16.95 -8.30
N ILE A 306 -0.01 -16.06 -8.18
CA ILE A 306 1.07 -16.14 -7.21
C ILE A 306 1.21 -14.86 -6.40
N VAL A 307 1.57 -14.99 -5.13
CA VAL A 307 1.99 -13.86 -4.30
C VAL A 307 3.50 -13.69 -4.46
N ALA A 308 3.95 -12.46 -4.72
CA ALA A 308 5.37 -12.14 -4.86
C ALA A 308 6.13 -12.48 -3.57
N GLU A 309 7.41 -12.89 -3.69
CA GLU A 309 8.23 -13.35 -2.57
C GLU A 309 8.34 -12.30 -1.44
N ASP A 310 8.52 -11.04 -1.79
CA ASP A 310 8.50 -9.92 -0.83
C ASP A 310 7.40 -8.92 -1.23
N ALA A 311 6.15 -9.38 -1.13
CA ALA A 311 4.98 -8.63 -1.58
C ALA A 311 4.89 -7.22 -0.98
N ILE A 312 5.30 -7.02 0.26
CA ILE A 312 5.26 -5.73 0.96
C ILE A 312 6.23 -4.72 0.35
N SER A 313 7.41 -5.17 -0.06
CA SER A 313 8.48 -4.29 -0.54
C SER A 313 8.48 -4.11 -2.06
N CYS A 314 7.67 -4.87 -2.82
CA CYS A 314 7.66 -4.83 -4.29
C CYS A 314 7.54 -3.41 -4.84
N VAL A 315 6.59 -2.61 -4.37
CA VAL A 315 6.38 -1.23 -4.83
C VAL A 315 7.62 -0.37 -4.55
N ALA A 316 8.17 -0.46 -3.33
CA ALA A 316 9.37 0.30 -2.96
C ALA A 316 10.62 -0.13 -3.75
N GLU A 317 10.81 -1.43 -3.96
CA GLU A 317 11.90 -1.98 -4.78
C GLU A 317 11.78 -1.56 -6.24
N GLY A 318 10.58 -1.63 -6.83
CA GLY A 318 10.35 -1.20 -8.20
C GLY A 318 10.51 0.30 -8.38
N THR A 319 10.01 1.10 -7.43
CA THR A 319 10.26 2.55 -7.38
C THR A 319 11.76 2.83 -7.32
N GLY A 320 12.49 2.05 -6.52
CA GLY A 320 13.94 2.13 -6.40
C GLY A 320 14.69 1.78 -7.69
N LYS A 321 14.31 0.69 -8.35
CA LYS A 321 14.87 0.28 -9.67
C LYS A 321 14.60 1.33 -10.74
N SER A 322 13.47 2.02 -10.70
CA SER A 322 13.11 3.09 -11.62
C SER A 322 13.98 4.34 -11.51
N LEU A 323 14.76 4.49 -10.41
CA LEU A 323 15.75 5.58 -10.27
C LEU A 323 16.85 5.54 -11.35
N ASP A 324 17.12 4.39 -11.96
CA ASP A 324 18.11 4.26 -13.01
C ASP A 324 17.69 5.02 -14.28
N SER A 325 16.39 5.12 -14.55
CA SER A 325 15.86 5.82 -15.72
C SER A 325 15.83 7.35 -15.58
N LEU A 326 16.07 7.90 -14.38
CA LEU A 326 16.01 9.36 -14.14
C LEU A 326 17.01 10.18 -14.96
N ASN A 327 18.13 9.58 -15.36
CA ASN A 327 19.16 10.29 -16.14
C ASN A 327 18.79 10.43 -17.61
N ASP A 328 17.87 9.57 -18.12
CA ASP A 328 17.43 9.54 -19.50
C ASP A 328 16.13 10.34 -19.73
N MET A 329 15.65 11.00 -18.69
CA MET A 329 14.40 11.76 -18.74
C MET A 329 14.57 13.14 -19.31
N GLN A 330 13.60 13.54 -20.16
CA GLN A 330 13.46 14.90 -20.62
C GLN A 330 13.00 15.83 -19.48
N ASP A 331 13.48 17.09 -19.52
CA ASP A 331 12.99 18.11 -18.60
C ASP A 331 11.47 18.30 -18.76
N GLY A 332 10.75 18.24 -17.64
CA GLY A 332 9.29 18.40 -17.58
C GLY A 332 8.50 17.11 -17.38
N THR A 333 9.11 15.92 -17.48
CA THR A 333 8.44 14.66 -17.14
C THR A 333 8.20 14.58 -15.62
N VAL A 334 6.95 14.46 -15.20
CA VAL A 334 6.57 14.30 -13.80
C VAL A 334 6.15 12.85 -13.51
N ASN A 335 5.33 12.26 -14.37
CA ASN A 335 4.83 10.90 -14.20
C ASN A 335 5.52 9.92 -15.17
N LEU A 336 6.20 8.92 -14.61
CA LEU A 336 7.00 7.95 -15.36
C LEU A 336 6.15 6.95 -16.13
N SER A 337 4.99 6.61 -15.59
CA SER A 337 4.08 5.61 -16.19
C SER A 337 3.40 6.14 -17.45
N ARG A 338 3.28 7.47 -17.60
CA ARG A 338 2.64 8.13 -18.75
C ARG A 338 3.61 8.55 -19.85
N ARG A 339 4.89 8.20 -19.75
CA ARG A 339 5.96 8.64 -20.66
C ARG A 339 5.70 8.30 -22.14
N LYS A 340 4.95 7.24 -22.45
CA LYS A 340 4.68 6.79 -23.84
C LYS A 340 3.43 7.37 -24.47
N GLN A 341 2.57 8.06 -23.73
CA GLN A 341 1.35 8.66 -24.28
C GLN A 341 1.55 10.04 -24.94
N MET A 342 2.75 10.62 -24.82
CA MET A 342 3.07 11.97 -25.30
C MET A 342 3.95 12.00 -26.58
N ASN A 343 4.16 10.88 -27.26
CA ASN A 343 4.90 10.82 -28.54
C ASN A 343 4.00 10.36 -29.68
#